data_33b15787f7d84e8c79cb9dba0bfb73ee
#
_entry.id   33b15787f7d84e8c79cb9dba0bfb73ee
#
_cell.length_a   1.000
_cell.length_b   1.000
_cell.length_c   1.000
_cell.angle_alpha   90.00
_cell.angle_beta   90.00
_cell.angle_gamma   90.00
#
_symmetry.space_group_name_H-M   'P 1'
#
loop_
_entity.id
_entity.type
_entity.pdbx_description
1 polymer ?
#
loop_
_entity_poly.entity_id
_entity_poly.type
_entity_poly.pdbx_seq_one_letter_code
_entity_poly.pdbx_strand_id
1 'polypeptide(L)'
;MKNFRKLYEVVSVSARKKLARRMAKLQKSPAFQMKKKRSALKMRDPAKLLVIARKKLMQGYRNKFYPDYKNQSVQRRTLIDQQIMQKYGKKIDKFSKKAAMKLKALEPERIKTARDAMRKDDDA
;
A
#
# COMPACT_ATOMS: atom_id res chain seq x y z
N MET A 1 22.18 7.34 -20.63
CA MET A 1 21.81 6.76 -19.34
C MET A 1 21.56 5.28 -19.50
N LYS A 2 22.38 4.47 -18.86
CA LYS A 2 22.18 3.02 -18.89
C LYS A 2 20.94 2.68 -18.08
N ASN A 3 20.00 2.04 -18.73
CA ASN A 3 18.73 1.67 -18.13
C ASN A 3 18.88 0.81 -16.90
N PHE A 4 18.13 1.10 -15.86
CA PHE A 4 17.92 0.23 -14.71
C PHE A 4 17.64 -1.23 -15.10
N ARG A 5 17.02 -1.45 -16.26
CA ARG A 5 16.79 -2.78 -16.83
C ARG A 5 18.07 -3.58 -17.03
N LYS A 6 19.13 -2.97 -17.58
CA LYS A 6 20.42 -3.66 -17.81
C LYS A 6 21.09 -4.03 -16.47
N LEU A 7 21.03 -3.15 -15.49
CA LEU A 7 21.52 -3.44 -14.14
C LEU A 7 20.73 -4.57 -13.47
N TYR A 8 19.41 -4.61 -13.71
CA TYR A 8 18.54 -5.64 -13.17
C TYR A 8 18.75 -6.99 -13.85
N GLU A 9 19.03 -7.00 -15.14
CA GLU A 9 19.33 -8.21 -15.90
C GLU A 9 20.70 -8.82 -15.56
N VAL A 10 21.65 -8.01 -15.11
CA VAL A 10 22.98 -8.44 -14.69
C VAL A 10 22.98 -9.11 -13.30
N VAL A 11 21.96 -8.83 -12.47
CA VAL A 11 21.86 -9.44 -11.15
C VAL A 11 21.43 -10.90 -11.29
N SER A 12 22.32 -11.82 -10.94
CA SER A 12 22.07 -13.25 -11.00
C SER A 12 20.90 -13.67 -10.09
N VAL A 13 20.26 -14.79 -10.45
CA VAL A 13 19.17 -15.37 -9.63
C VAL A 13 19.65 -15.68 -8.21
N SER A 14 20.91 -16.14 -8.05
CA SER A 14 21.48 -16.41 -6.73
C SER A 14 21.63 -15.14 -5.89
N ALA A 15 22.04 -14.01 -6.49
CA ALA A 15 22.12 -12.72 -5.80
C ALA A 15 20.75 -12.22 -5.35
N ARG A 16 19.71 -12.40 -6.16
CA ARG A 16 18.32 -12.07 -5.79
C ARG A 16 17.85 -12.91 -4.60
N LYS A 17 18.14 -14.20 -4.60
CA LYS A 17 17.80 -15.10 -3.50
C LYS A 17 18.51 -14.71 -2.20
N LYS A 18 19.81 -14.36 -2.29
CA LYS A 18 20.56 -13.86 -1.13
C LYS A 18 19.96 -12.57 -0.57
N LEU A 19 19.61 -11.62 -1.44
CA LEU A 19 18.97 -10.38 -1.05
C LEU A 19 17.62 -10.63 -0.37
N ALA A 20 16.79 -11.52 -0.95
CA ALA A 20 15.50 -11.90 -0.37
C ALA A 20 15.67 -12.51 1.03
N ARG A 21 16.68 -13.37 1.24
CA ARG A 21 16.99 -13.95 2.55
C ARG A 21 17.41 -12.89 3.56
N ARG A 22 18.27 -11.94 3.15
CA ARG A 22 18.69 -10.82 4.00
C ARG A 22 17.52 -9.96 4.42
N MET A 23 16.64 -9.61 3.48
CA MET A 23 15.42 -8.84 3.75
C MET A 23 14.48 -9.58 4.71
N ALA A 24 14.33 -10.90 4.52
CA ALA A 24 13.52 -11.72 5.43
C ALA A 24 14.08 -11.73 6.85
N LYS A 25 15.41 -11.85 7.00
CA LYS A 25 16.07 -11.77 8.31
C LYS A 25 15.91 -10.40 8.97
N LEU A 26 16.05 -9.31 8.18
CA LEU A 26 15.85 -7.95 8.67
C LEU A 26 14.42 -7.73 9.16
N GLN A 27 13.44 -8.25 8.45
CA GLN A 27 12.03 -8.15 8.84
C GLN A 27 11.74 -8.88 10.17
N LYS A 28 12.48 -9.94 10.47
CA LYS A 28 12.34 -10.68 11.73
C LYS A 28 13.16 -10.09 12.88
N SER A 29 14.04 -9.14 12.60
CA SER A 29 14.88 -8.56 13.65
C SER A 29 14.06 -7.76 14.66
N PRO A 30 14.42 -7.77 15.96
CA PRO A 30 13.69 -7.00 16.99
C PRO A 30 13.65 -5.51 16.69
N ALA A 31 14.73 -4.94 16.16
CA ALA A 31 14.82 -3.53 15.81
C ALA A 31 13.80 -3.15 14.72
N PHE A 32 13.66 -3.97 13.68
CA PHE A 32 12.66 -3.75 12.63
C PHE A 32 11.25 -3.87 13.15
N GLN A 33 10.96 -4.88 13.97
CA GLN A 33 9.65 -5.07 14.59
C GLN A 33 9.27 -3.89 15.49
N MET A 34 10.22 -3.35 16.25
CA MET A 34 10.00 -2.15 17.06
C MET A 34 9.69 -0.92 16.20
N LYS A 35 10.44 -0.70 15.11
CA LYS A 35 10.16 0.39 14.17
C LYS A 35 8.76 0.26 13.55
N LYS A 36 8.38 -0.95 13.17
CA LYS A 36 7.06 -1.24 12.60
C LYS A 36 5.95 -0.95 13.62
N LYS A 37 6.10 -1.37 14.87
CA LYS A 37 5.17 -1.08 15.96
C LYS A 37 5.04 0.42 16.23
N ARG A 38 6.17 1.14 16.30
CA ARG A 38 6.17 2.60 16.49
C ARG A 38 5.48 3.32 15.33
N SER A 39 5.75 2.89 14.10
CA SER A 39 5.10 3.45 12.90
C SER A 39 3.59 3.24 12.94
N ALA A 40 3.13 2.08 13.38
CA ALA A 40 1.69 1.78 13.50
C ALA A 40 0.98 2.69 14.53
N LEU A 41 1.71 3.19 15.54
CA LEU A 41 1.17 4.06 16.58
C LEU A 41 1.18 5.54 16.21
N LYS A 42 1.82 5.93 15.12
CA LYS A 42 1.84 7.32 14.65
C LYS A 42 0.58 7.65 13.84
N MET A 43 0.12 8.87 13.99
CA MET A 43 -0.93 9.39 13.10
C MET A 43 -0.37 9.54 11.68
N ARG A 44 -1.14 9.09 10.70
CA ARG A 44 -0.77 9.21 9.30
C ARG A 44 -0.94 10.65 8.81
N ASP A 45 -0.04 11.10 7.94
CA ASP A 45 -0.15 12.41 7.31
C ASP A 45 -1.42 12.51 6.45
N PRO A 46 -2.05 13.70 6.35
CA PRO A 46 -3.21 13.87 5.47
C PRO A 46 -2.93 13.47 4.01
N ALA A 47 -1.72 13.70 3.51
CA ALA A 47 -1.33 13.29 2.17
C ALA A 47 -1.36 11.77 2.01
N LYS A 48 -0.89 11.01 3.00
CA LYS A 48 -0.95 9.54 2.99
C LYS A 48 -2.39 9.04 3.04
N LEU A 49 -3.24 9.66 3.85
CA LEU A 49 -4.66 9.32 3.93
C LEU A 49 -5.36 9.55 2.59
N LEU A 50 -5.02 10.61 1.89
CA LEU A 50 -5.55 10.89 0.56
C LEU A 50 -5.14 9.82 -0.45
N VAL A 51 -3.88 9.39 -0.44
CA VAL A 51 -3.38 8.31 -1.30
C VAL A 51 -4.10 6.99 -1.02
N ILE A 52 -4.29 6.65 0.26
CA ILE A 52 -5.01 5.44 0.67
C ILE A 52 -6.47 5.49 0.20
N ALA A 53 -7.13 6.64 0.36
CA ALA A 53 -8.51 6.84 -0.07
C ALA A 53 -8.64 6.69 -1.60
N ARG A 54 -7.73 7.28 -2.37
CA ARG A 54 -7.71 7.14 -3.84
C ARG A 54 -7.54 5.69 -4.27
N LYS A 55 -6.62 4.97 -3.65
CA LYS A 55 -6.40 3.54 -3.94
C LYS A 55 -7.66 2.71 -3.69
N LYS A 56 -8.33 2.95 -2.57
CA LYS A 56 -9.57 2.24 -2.23
C LYS A 56 -10.69 2.53 -3.24
N LEU A 57 -10.85 3.79 -3.65
CA LEU A 57 -11.83 4.18 -4.66
C LEU A 57 -11.51 3.56 -6.02
N MET A 58 -10.26 3.60 -6.46
CA MET A 58 -9.82 2.95 -7.70
C MET A 58 -10.11 1.45 -7.66
N GLN A 59 -9.81 0.80 -6.56
CA GLN A 59 -10.08 -0.63 -6.37
C GLN A 59 -11.59 -0.93 -6.42
N GLY A 60 -12.41 -0.07 -5.82
CA GLY A 60 -13.87 -0.18 -5.88
C GLY A 60 -14.39 -0.08 -7.31
N TYR A 61 -13.90 0.86 -8.11
CA TYR A 61 -14.27 0.99 -9.52
C TYR A 61 -13.80 -0.20 -10.34
N ARG A 62 -12.59 -0.71 -10.11
CA ARG A 62 -12.09 -1.91 -10.77
C ARG A 62 -12.97 -3.12 -10.47
N ASN A 63 -13.33 -3.34 -9.23
CA ASN A 63 -14.17 -4.47 -8.82
C ASN A 63 -15.59 -4.38 -9.40
N LYS A 64 -16.13 -3.16 -9.52
CA LYS A 64 -17.49 -2.94 -10.02
C LYS A 64 -17.58 -3.08 -11.53
N PHE A 65 -16.66 -2.48 -12.28
CA PHE A 65 -16.73 -2.40 -13.74
C PHE A 65 -15.82 -3.38 -14.47
N TYR A 66 -14.76 -3.86 -13.82
CA TYR A 66 -13.75 -4.75 -14.39
C TYR A 66 -13.42 -5.88 -13.42
N PRO A 67 -14.36 -6.83 -13.17
CA PRO A 67 -14.15 -7.88 -12.17
C PRO A 67 -12.94 -8.78 -12.48
N ASP A 68 -12.56 -8.90 -13.75
CA ASP A 68 -11.40 -9.71 -14.18
C ASP A 68 -10.08 -8.94 -14.19
N TYR A 69 -10.02 -7.76 -13.59
CA TYR A 69 -8.83 -6.91 -13.59
C TYR A 69 -7.56 -7.65 -13.14
N LYS A 70 -7.66 -8.48 -12.11
CA LYS A 70 -6.52 -9.24 -11.56
C LYS A 70 -5.93 -10.24 -12.54
N ASN A 71 -6.74 -10.76 -13.45
CA ASN A 71 -6.36 -11.77 -14.43
C ASN A 71 -5.84 -11.18 -15.73
N GLN A 72 -5.88 -9.85 -15.87
CA GLN A 72 -5.45 -9.16 -17.09
C GLN A 72 -3.93 -8.93 -17.10
N SER A 73 -3.36 -8.79 -18.30
CA SER A 73 -1.95 -8.42 -18.46
C SER A 73 -1.68 -7.01 -17.90
N VAL A 74 -0.41 -6.71 -17.59
CA VAL A 74 -0.01 -5.40 -17.08
C VAL A 74 -0.41 -4.27 -18.05
N GLN A 75 -0.26 -4.48 -19.35
CA GLN A 75 -0.66 -3.51 -20.37
C GLN A 75 -2.15 -3.25 -20.35
N ARG A 76 -2.95 -4.30 -20.24
CA ARG A 76 -4.40 -4.22 -20.16
C ARG A 76 -4.86 -3.52 -18.89
N ARG A 77 -4.25 -3.83 -17.74
CA ARG A 77 -4.53 -3.15 -16.47
C ARG A 77 -4.25 -1.65 -16.54
N THR A 78 -3.15 -1.26 -17.17
CA THR A 78 -2.82 0.15 -17.38
C THR A 78 -3.88 0.87 -18.20
N LEU A 79 -4.37 0.25 -19.29
CA LEU A 79 -5.44 0.78 -20.13
C LEU A 79 -6.76 0.92 -19.34
N ILE A 80 -7.09 -0.07 -18.53
CA ILE A 80 -8.28 -0.04 -17.66
C ILE A 80 -8.19 1.11 -16.67
N ASP A 81 -7.04 1.30 -16.02
CA ASP A 81 -6.82 2.39 -15.07
C ASP A 81 -6.94 3.76 -15.75
N GLN A 82 -6.40 3.91 -16.96
CA GLN A 82 -6.54 5.14 -17.74
C GLN A 82 -8.01 5.43 -18.09
N GLN A 83 -8.77 4.41 -18.49
CA GLN A 83 -10.18 4.55 -18.78
C GLN A 83 -11.00 4.96 -17.56
N ILE A 84 -10.71 4.38 -16.39
CA ILE A 84 -11.34 4.76 -15.13
C ILE A 84 -11.04 6.21 -14.80
N MET A 85 -9.79 6.65 -14.92
CA MET A 85 -9.40 8.03 -14.66
C MET A 85 -10.03 9.02 -15.63
N GLN A 86 -10.20 8.66 -16.91
CA GLN A 86 -10.88 9.51 -17.88
C GLN A 86 -12.37 9.68 -17.57
N LYS A 87 -13.06 8.58 -17.21
CA LYS A 87 -14.51 8.60 -16.95
C LYS A 87 -14.84 9.14 -15.56
N TYR A 88 -14.06 8.76 -14.54
CA TYR A 88 -14.43 8.98 -13.13
C TYR A 88 -13.38 9.77 -12.35
N GLY A 89 -12.36 10.33 -13.00
CA GLY A 89 -11.26 11.03 -12.34
C GLY A 89 -11.72 12.16 -11.43
N LYS A 90 -12.67 12.99 -11.89
CA LYS A 90 -13.22 14.09 -11.09
C LYS A 90 -13.99 13.59 -9.87
N LYS A 91 -14.76 12.52 -10.03
CA LYS A 91 -15.50 11.87 -8.92
C LYS A 91 -14.53 11.24 -7.92
N ILE A 92 -13.49 10.59 -8.42
CA ILE A 92 -12.45 10.00 -7.58
C ILE A 92 -11.77 11.08 -6.73
N ASP A 93 -11.40 12.22 -7.32
CA ASP A 93 -10.76 13.32 -6.59
C ASP A 93 -11.69 13.89 -5.52
N LYS A 94 -12.95 14.12 -5.84
CA LYS A 94 -13.95 14.63 -4.91
C LYS A 94 -14.21 13.67 -3.75
N PHE A 95 -14.46 12.40 -4.04
CA PHE A 95 -14.76 11.39 -3.02
C PHE A 95 -13.52 10.99 -2.22
N SER A 96 -12.32 11.04 -2.81
CA SER A 96 -11.09 10.75 -2.08
C SER A 96 -10.83 11.78 -0.98
N LYS A 97 -11.12 13.05 -1.21
CA LYS A 97 -11.04 14.08 -0.18
C LYS A 97 -11.99 13.81 0.99
N LYS A 98 -13.24 13.45 0.69
CA LYS A 98 -14.23 13.08 1.72
C LYS A 98 -13.81 11.81 2.48
N ALA A 99 -13.34 10.79 1.77
CA ALA A 99 -12.87 9.56 2.38
C ALA A 99 -11.64 9.77 3.24
N ALA A 100 -10.71 10.64 2.82
CA ALA A 100 -9.54 11.01 3.61
C ALA A 100 -9.94 11.71 4.92
N MET A 101 -10.95 12.57 4.90
CA MET A 101 -11.49 13.20 6.11
C MET A 101 -12.06 12.18 7.07
N LYS A 102 -12.80 11.19 6.57
CA LYS A 102 -13.33 10.08 7.38
C LYS A 102 -12.21 9.23 7.99
N LEU A 103 -11.17 8.94 7.21
CA LEU A 103 -10.00 8.19 7.70
C LEU A 103 -9.26 8.97 8.78
N LYS A 104 -9.14 10.29 8.63
CA LYS A 104 -8.53 11.15 9.66
C LYS A 104 -9.31 11.09 10.97
N ALA A 105 -10.63 11.11 10.90
CA ALA A 105 -11.51 11.00 12.08
C ALA A 105 -11.38 9.61 12.75
N LEU A 106 -11.09 8.55 11.98
CA LEU A 106 -10.91 7.18 12.49
C LEU A 106 -9.49 6.87 12.97
N GLU A 107 -8.50 7.74 12.71
CA GLU A 107 -7.11 7.51 13.12
C GLU A 107 -6.93 7.29 14.63
N PRO A 108 -7.55 8.05 15.54
CA PRO A 108 -7.44 7.78 16.98
C PRO A 108 -7.90 6.37 17.36
N GLU A 109 -8.98 5.89 16.77
CA GLU A 109 -9.49 4.53 17.01
C GLU A 109 -8.54 3.47 16.46
N ARG A 110 -7.99 3.69 15.28
CA ARG A 110 -6.99 2.80 14.69
C ARG A 110 -5.76 2.66 15.58
N ILE A 111 -5.26 3.77 16.10
CA ILE A 111 -4.10 3.79 17.01
C ILE A 111 -4.45 3.05 18.32
N LYS A 112 -5.62 3.28 18.86
CA LYS A 112 -6.10 2.58 20.06
C LYS A 112 -6.18 1.07 19.84
N THR A 113 -6.73 0.64 18.72
CA THR A 113 -6.82 -0.78 18.36
C THR A 113 -5.43 -1.40 18.22
N ALA A 114 -4.49 -0.69 17.59
CA ALA A 114 -3.11 -1.15 17.44
C ALA A 114 -2.42 -1.29 18.81
N ARG A 115 -2.63 -0.35 19.73
CA ARG A 115 -2.11 -0.43 21.12
C ARG A 115 -2.66 -1.63 21.85
N ASP A 116 -3.97 -1.85 21.76
CA ASP A 116 -4.64 -2.96 22.43
C ASP A 116 -4.15 -4.31 21.90
N ALA A 117 -3.93 -4.43 20.59
CA ALA A 117 -3.37 -5.62 19.98
C ALA A 117 -1.93 -5.89 20.46
N MET A 118 -1.12 -4.83 20.61
CA MET A 118 0.25 -4.96 21.15
C MET A 118 0.27 -5.39 22.61
N ARG A 119 -0.66 -4.89 23.43
CA ARG A 119 -0.79 -5.30 24.83
C ARG A 119 -1.16 -6.77 24.95
N LYS A 120 -2.05 -7.27 24.11
CA LYS A 120 -2.43 -8.69 24.09
C LYS A 120 -1.24 -9.59 23.75
N ASP A 121 -0.39 -9.16 22.82
CA ASP A 121 0.83 -9.90 22.45
C ASP A 121 1.85 -9.92 23.60
N ASP A 122 1.97 -8.82 24.35
CA ASP A 122 2.87 -8.71 25.52
C ASP A 122 2.35 -9.51 26.73
N ASP A 123 1.04 -9.66 26.87
CA ASP A 123 0.40 -10.42 27.96
C ASP A 123 0.32 -11.93 27.68
N ALA A 124 0.64 -12.35 26.46
CA ALA A 124 0.68 -13.78 26.09
C ALA A 124 2.07 -14.40 26.41
#